data_313eec7bead780319a0ef38231e7b7b8
#
_entry.id   313eec7bead780319a0ef38231e7b7b8
#
_cell.length_a   1.000
_cell.length_b   1.000
_cell.length_c   1.000
_cell.angle_alpha   90.00
_cell.angle_beta   90.00
_cell.angle_gamma   90.00
#
_symmetry.space_group_name_H-M   'P 1'
#
loop_
_entity.id
_entity.type
_entity.pdbx_description
1 polymer ?
#
loop_
_entity_poly.entity_id
_entity_poly.type
_entity_poly.pdbx_seq_one_letter_code
_entity_poly.pdbx_strand_id
1 'polypeptide(L)'
;MAEAPLHMTHSKRTVLALAALAALAGCGSDTDELRAKIAEVKSRPGGRIEPLPEVKPYETFAYAAADQRSPFEAGVPASALGPNALRPDANRPREFLEQFSLDTLRMVGTLRLGGRIYGLIQTKDGLVHRVLPGNHLGQNDGRITAIEEGKISLIEIVPDGMGGFIERPAALALSD
;
A
#
# COMPACT_ATOMS: atom_id res chain seq x y z
N MET A 1 -39.08 -38.92 73.71
CA MET A 1 -38.80 -37.57 73.15
C MET A 1 -39.81 -37.37 72.09
N ALA A 2 -40.72 -36.44 72.30
CA ALA A 2 -41.96 -36.33 71.52
C ALA A 2 -41.76 -35.32 70.37
N GLU A 3 -41.97 -35.77 69.12
CA GLU A 3 -42.18 -34.89 67.98
C GLU A 3 -43.61 -34.37 68.00
N ALA A 4 -43.78 -33.07 68.08
CA ALA A 4 -45.05 -32.40 67.95
C ALA A 4 -45.44 -32.22 66.50
N PRO A 5 -46.59 -32.70 66.02
CA PRO A 5 -47.03 -32.44 64.66
C PRO A 5 -47.54 -30.99 64.55
N LEU A 6 -46.97 -30.21 63.65
CA LEU A 6 -47.45 -28.89 63.26
C LEU A 6 -48.84 -29.06 62.60
N HIS A 7 -49.90 -28.96 63.33
CA HIS A 7 -51.27 -28.80 62.81
C HIS A 7 -51.45 -27.40 62.26
N MET A 8 -51.08 -27.25 61.00
CA MET A 8 -51.36 -26.03 60.24
C MET A 8 -52.85 -26.03 59.88
N THR A 9 -53.63 -25.20 60.54
CA THR A 9 -55.07 -25.05 60.34
C THR A 9 -55.40 -24.81 58.88
N HIS A 10 -56.52 -25.40 58.38
CA HIS A 10 -56.95 -25.29 56.97
C HIS A 10 -56.99 -23.86 56.46
N SER A 11 -57.30 -22.89 57.32
CA SER A 11 -57.27 -21.46 57.00
C SER A 11 -55.93 -20.96 56.59
N LYS A 12 -54.82 -21.38 57.17
CA LYS A 12 -53.47 -20.97 56.81
C LYS A 12 -53.01 -21.58 55.46
N ARG A 13 -53.47 -22.81 55.18
CA ARG A 13 -53.20 -23.49 53.92
C ARG A 13 -53.94 -22.82 52.73
N THR A 14 -55.17 -22.40 52.94
CA THR A 14 -55.94 -21.68 51.91
C THR A 14 -55.35 -20.30 51.63
N VAL A 15 -54.92 -19.57 52.67
CA VAL A 15 -54.27 -18.26 52.49
C VAL A 15 -52.93 -18.42 51.75
N LEU A 16 -52.14 -19.43 52.05
CA LEU A 16 -50.89 -19.69 51.38
C LEU A 16 -51.10 -20.09 49.91
N ALA A 17 -52.12 -20.90 49.63
CA ALA A 17 -52.48 -21.26 48.24
C ALA A 17 -53.00 -20.07 47.47
N LEU A 18 -53.76 -19.17 48.01
CA LEU A 18 -54.23 -17.95 47.37
C LEU A 18 -53.06 -17.00 47.08
N ALA A 19 -52.12 -16.86 48.00
CA ALA A 19 -50.93 -16.05 47.83
C ALA A 19 -50.00 -16.59 46.68
N ALA A 20 -49.85 -17.91 46.60
CA ALA A 20 -49.10 -18.56 45.53
C ALA A 20 -49.80 -18.39 44.18
N LEU A 21 -51.10 -18.45 44.07
CA LEU A 21 -51.87 -18.22 42.86
C LEU A 21 -51.76 -16.75 42.38
N ALA A 22 -51.76 -15.78 43.30
CA ALA A 22 -51.58 -14.37 43.00
C ALA A 22 -50.16 -14.06 42.49
N ALA A 23 -49.12 -14.75 42.99
CA ALA A 23 -47.76 -14.60 42.55
C ALA A 23 -47.51 -15.14 41.09
N LEU A 24 -48.26 -16.16 40.69
CA LEU A 24 -48.16 -16.68 39.30
C LEU A 24 -48.89 -15.81 38.28
N ALA A 25 -49.84 -14.99 38.66
CA ALA A 25 -50.58 -14.10 37.75
C ALA A 25 -49.76 -12.84 37.32
N GLY A 26 -48.66 -12.55 38.00
CA GLY A 26 -47.86 -11.33 37.77
C GLY A 26 -46.87 -11.38 36.60
N CYS A 27 -46.67 -12.52 35.92
CA CYS A 27 -45.62 -12.66 34.91
C CYS A 27 -46.08 -12.40 33.44
N GLY A 28 -47.24 -11.79 33.22
CA GLY A 28 -47.86 -11.71 31.89
C GLY A 28 -47.72 -10.38 31.13
N SER A 29 -47.22 -9.29 31.72
CA SER A 29 -47.43 -7.95 31.18
C SER A 29 -46.34 -7.43 30.21
N ASP A 30 -45.10 -7.93 30.30
CA ASP A 30 -44.02 -7.38 29.50
C ASP A 30 -44.07 -7.77 28.03
N THR A 31 -44.68 -8.91 27.69
CA THR A 31 -44.74 -9.39 26.29
C THR A 31 -45.78 -8.68 25.44
N ASP A 32 -46.83 -8.14 26.05
CA ASP A 32 -47.89 -7.46 25.32
C ASP A 32 -47.49 -6.04 24.91
N GLU A 33 -46.72 -5.35 25.78
CA GLU A 33 -46.10 -4.06 25.42
C GLU A 33 -45.11 -4.22 24.30
N LEU A 34 -44.29 -5.27 24.32
CA LEU A 34 -43.32 -5.54 23.26
C LEU A 34 -44.03 -5.89 21.95
N ARG A 35 -45.11 -6.66 21.97
CA ARG A 35 -45.93 -6.97 20.80
C ARG A 35 -46.58 -5.73 20.21
N ALA A 36 -47.10 -4.83 21.05
CA ALA A 36 -47.68 -3.55 20.64
C ALA A 36 -46.60 -2.68 19.95
N LYS A 37 -45.42 -2.62 20.53
CA LYS A 37 -44.27 -1.89 19.94
C LYS A 37 -43.84 -2.44 18.58
N ILE A 38 -43.76 -3.75 18.46
CA ILE A 38 -43.45 -4.43 17.18
C ILE A 38 -44.55 -4.15 16.17
N ALA A 39 -45.82 -4.19 16.53
CA ALA A 39 -46.93 -3.88 15.63
C ALA A 39 -46.88 -2.41 15.18
N GLU A 40 -46.57 -1.48 16.09
CA GLU A 40 -46.38 -0.07 15.76
C GLU A 40 -45.26 0.14 14.75
N VAL A 41 -44.08 -0.48 14.97
CA VAL A 41 -42.93 -0.37 14.06
C VAL A 41 -43.24 -0.99 12.71
N LYS A 42 -43.96 -2.13 12.68
CA LYS A 42 -44.38 -2.76 11.41
C LYS A 42 -45.45 -1.97 10.64
N SER A 43 -46.26 -1.18 11.34
CA SER A 43 -47.30 -0.35 10.70
C SER A 43 -46.75 0.97 10.14
N ARG A 44 -45.49 1.34 10.48
CA ARG A 44 -44.86 2.53 9.91
C ARG A 44 -44.66 2.32 8.42
N PRO A 45 -45.15 3.23 7.58
CA PRO A 45 -44.89 3.14 6.14
C PRO A 45 -43.38 3.12 5.92
N GLY A 46 -42.92 2.15 5.14
CA GLY A 46 -41.52 2.05 4.75
C GLY A 46 -41.06 3.37 4.12
N GLY A 47 -39.87 3.82 4.49
CA GLY A 47 -39.26 5.01 3.91
C GLY A 47 -39.28 4.89 2.38
N ARG A 48 -39.41 6.02 1.71
CA ARG A 48 -39.34 6.09 0.25
C ARG A 48 -38.00 5.56 -0.19
N ILE A 49 -37.98 4.44 -0.88
CA ILE A 49 -36.76 3.89 -1.47
C ILE A 49 -36.42 4.82 -2.65
N GLU A 50 -35.22 5.40 -2.58
CA GLU A 50 -34.71 6.18 -3.71
C GLU A 50 -34.63 5.28 -4.95
N PRO A 51 -35.11 5.74 -6.10
CA PRO A 51 -34.97 4.96 -7.34
C PRO A 51 -33.48 4.72 -7.60
N LEU A 52 -33.16 3.52 -8.05
CA LEU A 52 -31.79 3.17 -8.45
C LEU A 52 -31.31 4.19 -9.50
N PRO A 53 -30.05 4.66 -9.39
CA PRO A 53 -29.50 5.54 -10.41
C PRO A 53 -29.59 4.86 -11.79
N GLU A 54 -30.03 5.62 -12.78
CA GLU A 54 -30.05 5.13 -14.16
C GLU A 54 -28.63 4.77 -14.58
N VAL A 55 -28.42 3.50 -14.89
CA VAL A 55 -27.15 3.03 -15.44
C VAL A 55 -27.09 3.55 -16.88
N LYS A 56 -26.28 4.61 -17.09
CA LYS A 56 -25.97 5.05 -18.46
C LYS A 56 -25.25 3.91 -19.16
N PRO A 57 -25.75 3.42 -20.32
CA PRO A 57 -25.03 2.46 -21.11
C PRO A 57 -23.66 3.06 -21.44
N TYR A 58 -22.57 2.38 -21.02
CA TYR A 58 -21.24 2.83 -21.39
C TYR A 58 -21.02 2.54 -22.88
N GLU A 59 -20.41 3.50 -23.58
CA GLU A 59 -20.01 3.29 -24.97
C GLU A 59 -18.89 2.25 -25.00
N THR A 60 -19.12 1.17 -25.73
CA THR A 60 -18.09 0.14 -25.94
C THR A 60 -16.97 0.73 -26.75
N PHE A 61 -15.77 0.78 -26.17
CA PHE A 61 -14.57 1.19 -26.89
C PHE A 61 -14.21 0.12 -27.92
N ALA A 62 -14.21 0.50 -29.19
CA ALA A 62 -13.71 -0.35 -30.26
C ALA A 62 -12.19 -0.23 -30.30
N TYR A 63 -11.46 -1.34 -30.12
CA TYR A 63 -10.02 -1.38 -30.23
C TYR A 63 -9.59 -1.16 -31.70
N ALA A 64 -9.12 0.05 -32.02
CA ALA A 64 -8.74 0.44 -33.36
C ALA A 64 -7.26 0.18 -33.68
N ALA A 65 -6.50 -0.41 -32.78
CA ALA A 65 -5.07 -0.63 -32.94
C ALA A 65 -4.70 -2.11 -33.21
N ALA A 66 -5.65 -2.89 -33.75
CA ALA A 66 -5.44 -4.32 -34.05
C ALA A 66 -4.30 -4.54 -35.05
N ASP A 67 -4.07 -3.58 -35.94
CA ASP A 67 -3.00 -3.65 -36.95
C ASP A 67 -1.64 -3.13 -36.46
N GLN A 68 -1.58 -2.61 -35.22
CA GLN A 68 -0.32 -2.20 -34.64
C GLN A 68 0.42 -3.40 -34.06
N ARG A 69 1.75 -3.32 -34.03
CA ARG A 69 2.58 -4.36 -33.45
C ARG A 69 2.17 -4.63 -32.00
N SER A 70 2.04 -5.91 -31.66
CA SER A 70 1.76 -6.31 -30.29
C SER A 70 2.83 -5.79 -29.32
N PRO A 71 2.47 -5.20 -28.17
CA PRO A 71 3.45 -4.78 -27.17
C PRO A 71 4.20 -5.96 -26.53
N PHE A 72 3.71 -7.20 -26.74
CA PHE A 72 4.31 -8.43 -26.22
C PHE A 72 5.20 -9.16 -27.25
N GLU A 73 5.27 -8.66 -28.49
CA GLU A 73 6.25 -9.16 -29.45
C GLU A 73 7.63 -8.59 -29.13
N ALA A 74 8.63 -9.47 -29.07
CA ALA A 74 10.00 -9.07 -28.88
C ALA A 74 10.39 -8.04 -29.97
N GLY A 75 10.91 -6.90 -29.52
CA GLY A 75 11.46 -5.90 -30.43
C GLY A 75 12.63 -6.46 -31.23
N VAL A 76 13.11 -5.64 -32.17
CA VAL A 76 14.31 -5.97 -32.96
C VAL A 76 15.46 -6.26 -31.97
N PRO A 77 16.14 -7.40 -32.04
CA PRO A 77 17.26 -7.69 -31.15
C PRO A 77 18.30 -6.56 -31.23
N ALA A 78 18.92 -6.24 -30.10
CA ALA A 78 19.92 -5.17 -29.99
C ALA A 78 21.09 -5.34 -30.97
N SER A 79 21.31 -6.56 -31.47
CA SER A 79 22.28 -6.85 -32.54
C SER A 79 21.91 -6.24 -33.91
N ALA A 80 20.62 -5.90 -34.12
CA ALA A 80 20.15 -5.24 -35.33
C ALA A 80 20.23 -3.70 -35.21
N LEU A 81 20.42 -3.15 -34.01
CA LEU A 81 20.77 -1.76 -33.81
C LEU A 81 22.22 -1.59 -34.20
N GLY A 82 22.48 -0.66 -35.13
CA GLY A 82 23.83 -0.42 -35.68
C GLY A 82 24.90 -0.15 -34.63
N PRO A 83 26.18 0.09 -35.07
CA PRO A 83 27.35 0.20 -34.18
C PRO A 83 27.27 1.33 -33.13
N ASN A 84 26.31 2.22 -33.24
CA ASN A 84 26.06 3.33 -32.29
C ASN A 84 24.95 3.02 -31.26
N ALA A 85 24.53 1.74 -31.11
CA ALA A 85 23.57 1.37 -30.08
C ALA A 85 24.16 1.67 -28.70
N LEU A 86 23.39 2.37 -27.90
CA LEU A 86 23.74 2.66 -26.49
C LEU A 86 24.03 1.36 -25.76
N ARG A 87 25.22 1.22 -25.19
CA ARG A 87 25.62 0.06 -24.37
C ARG A 87 26.56 0.50 -23.27
N PRO A 88 26.50 -0.16 -22.10
CA PRO A 88 27.55 -0.03 -21.10
C PRO A 88 28.90 -0.41 -21.65
N ASP A 89 29.94 0.36 -21.34
CA ASP A 89 31.31 0.05 -21.77
C ASP A 89 31.88 -1.09 -20.92
N ALA A 90 31.84 -2.31 -21.48
CA ALA A 90 32.33 -3.50 -20.80
C ALA A 90 33.88 -3.53 -20.65
N ASN A 91 34.62 -2.70 -21.39
CA ASN A 91 36.09 -2.65 -21.34
C ASN A 91 36.60 -1.65 -20.30
N ARG A 92 35.77 -0.80 -19.75
CA ARG A 92 36.12 0.16 -18.73
C ARG A 92 36.33 -0.56 -17.36
N PRO A 93 37.43 -0.25 -16.65
CA PRO A 93 37.54 -0.75 -15.27
C PRO A 93 36.42 -0.15 -14.42
N ARG A 94 35.73 -1.00 -13.67
CA ARG A 94 34.65 -0.57 -12.79
C ARG A 94 35.18 0.16 -11.57
N GLU A 95 34.52 1.24 -11.22
CA GLU A 95 34.80 1.98 -10.01
C GLU A 95 34.19 1.28 -8.77
N PHE A 96 34.74 1.56 -7.59
CA PHE A 96 34.29 0.90 -6.35
C PHE A 96 32.79 1.10 -6.07
N LEU A 97 32.26 2.28 -6.32
CA LEU A 97 30.85 2.60 -6.05
C LEU A 97 29.86 1.93 -7.03
N GLU A 98 30.33 1.35 -8.12
CA GLU A 98 29.50 0.57 -9.03
C GLU A 98 29.13 -0.84 -8.49
N GLN A 99 29.75 -1.27 -7.40
CA GLN A 99 29.43 -2.53 -6.74
C GLN A 99 28.12 -2.44 -5.94
N PHE A 100 27.69 -1.23 -5.64
CA PHE A 100 26.50 -0.96 -4.83
C PHE A 100 25.33 -0.54 -5.72
N SER A 101 24.12 -0.93 -5.35
CA SER A 101 22.93 -0.37 -6.00
C SER A 101 22.76 1.10 -5.60
N LEU A 102 22.23 1.91 -6.49
CA LEU A 102 22.04 3.35 -6.25
C LEU A 102 21.25 3.63 -4.97
N ASP A 103 20.24 2.79 -4.67
CA ASP A 103 19.37 2.91 -3.49
C ASP A 103 20.11 2.70 -2.15
N THR A 104 21.28 2.06 -2.19
CA THR A 104 22.09 1.81 -0.98
C THR A 104 23.16 2.88 -0.74
N LEU A 105 23.30 3.79 -1.68
CA LEU A 105 24.24 4.91 -1.61
C LEU A 105 23.50 6.16 -1.09
N ARG A 106 24.18 6.94 -0.25
CA ARG A 106 23.63 8.18 0.30
C ARG A 106 24.58 9.33 0.04
N MET A 107 24.08 10.43 -0.46
CA MET A 107 24.83 11.68 -0.48
C MET A 107 24.81 12.28 0.92
N VAL A 108 26.00 12.50 1.50
CA VAL A 108 26.15 13.06 2.85
C VAL A 108 26.72 14.47 2.85
N GLY A 109 27.03 15.02 1.67
CA GLY A 109 27.49 16.40 1.55
C GLY A 109 28.31 16.66 0.30
N THR A 110 28.90 17.84 0.27
CA THR A 110 29.87 18.27 -0.75
C THR A 110 31.15 18.79 -0.09
N LEU A 111 32.27 18.68 -0.81
CA LEU A 111 33.55 19.20 -0.39
C LEU A 111 34.12 20.07 -1.51
N ARG A 112 34.50 21.29 -1.19
CA ARG A 112 35.26 22.17 -2.11
C ARG A 112 36.73 22.09 -1.82
N LEU A 113 37.50 21.64 -2.79
CA LEU A 113 38.96 21.52 -2.65
C LEU A 113 39.61 21.87 -4.01
N GLY A 114 40.59 22.78 -3.99
CA GLY A 114 41.33 23.18 -5.17
C GLY A 114 40.44 23.72 -6.31
N GLY A 115 39.38 24.45 -5.99
CA GLY A 115 38.43 25.00 -6.97
C GLY A 115 37.47 23.97 -7.60
N ARG A 116 37.51 22.71 -7.15
CA ARG A 116 36.61 21.64 -7.58
C ARG A 116 35.60 21.30 -6.50
N ILE A 117 34.40 20.91 -6.91
CA ILE A 117 33.35 20.43 -6.02
C ILE A 117 33.33 18.90 -6.13
N TYR A 118 33.49 18.25 -4.99
CA TYR A 118 33.37 16.81 -4.83
C TYR A 118 32.04 16.48 -4.16
N GLY A 119 31.35 15.46 -4.61
CA GLY A 119 30.27 14.83 -3.87
C GLY A 119 30.83 13.85 -2.84
N LEU A 120 30.20 13.81 -1.68
CA LEU A 120 30.51 12.84 -0.64
C LEU A 120 29.38 11.82 -0.59
N ILE A 121 29.73 10.56 -0.89
CA ILE A 121 28.78 9.45 -0.93
C ILE A 121 29.15 8.45 0.15
N GLN A 122 28.18 8.14 1.01
CA GLN A 122 28.31 7.13 2.04
C GLN A 122 27.73 5.81 1.55
N THR A 123 28.50 4.74 1.72
CA THR A 123 28.04 3.35 1.50
C THR A 123 27.36 2.81 2.75
N LYS A 124 26.65 1.68 2.61
CA LYS A 124 25.99 0.98 3.73
C LYS A 124 26.94 0.62 4.88
N ASP A 125 28.22 0.48 4.59
CA ASP A 125 29.27 0.16 5.58
C ASP A 125 29.74 1.40 6.35
N GLY A 126 29.15 2.57 6.09
CA GLY A 126 29.50 3.84 6.74
C GLY A 126 30.70 4.55 6.15
N LEU A 127 31.37 3.98 5.13
CA LEU A 127 32.51 4.61 4.49
C LEU A 127 32.08 5.75 3.56
N VAL A 128 32.83 6.85 3.59
CA VAL A 128 32.54 8.02 2.74
C VAL A 128 33.57 8.12 1.63
N HIS A 129 33.07 8.16 0.40
CA HIS A 129 33.84 8.26 -0.83
C HIS A 129 33.62 9.61 -1.49
N ARG A 130 34.72 10.17 -2.05
CA ARG A 130 34.68 11.40 -2.84
C ARG A 130 34.49 11.06 -4.31
N VAL A 131 33.56 11.76 -4.94
CA VAL A 131 33.28 11.60 -6.38
C VAL A 131 33.30 12.93 -7.10
N LEU A 132 33.57 12.89 -8.40
CA LEU A 132 33.57 14.02 -9.31
C LEU A 132 32.58 13.79 -10.47
N PRO A 133 32.17 14.84 -11.19
CA PRO A 133 31.49 14.65 -12.48
C PRO A 133 32.38 13.78 -13.40
N GLY A 134 31.74 12.81 -14.06
CA GLY A 134 32.41 11.80 -14.88
C GLY A 134 32.73 10.50 -14.18
N ASN A 135 32.76 10.43 -12.83
CA ASN A 135 32.84 9.16 -12.12
C ASN A 135 31.54 8.34 -12.26
N HIS A 136 31.68 7.04 -12.02
CA HIS A 136 30.58 6.10 -12.12
C HIS A 136 30.19 5.54 -10.76
N LEU A 137 28.89 5.31 -10.58
CA LEU A 137 28.32 4.73 -9.38
C LEU A 137 27.01 4.00 -9.69
N GLY A 138 26.65 3.06 -8.85
CA GLY A 138 25.46 2.24 -9.08
C GLY A 138 25.73 1.09 -10.06
N GLN A 139 24.92 0.03 -9.95
CA GLN A 139 25.09 -1.20 -10.75
C GLN A 139 24.71 -1.02 -12.23
N ASN A 140 24.04 0.08 -12.57
CA ASN A 140 23.53 0.37 -13.92
C ASN A 140 24.41 1.36 -14.68
N ASP A 141 25.71 1.33 -14.48
CA ASP A 141 26.69 2.19 -15.19
C ASP A 141 26.34 3.69 -15.07
N GLY A 142 25.94 4.11 -13.84
CA GLY A 142 25.48 5.46 -13.56
C GLY A 142 26.60 6.48 -13.61
N ARG A 143 26.69 7.28 -14.68
CA ARG A 143 27.70 8.33 -14.84
C ARG A 143 27.23 9.65 -14.23
N ILE A 144 28.03 10.22 -13.31
CA ILE A 144 27.75 11.51 -12.70
C ILE A 144 27.87 12.62 -13.73
N THR A 145 26.81 13.40 -13.88
CA THR A 145 26.74 14.55 -14.81
C THR A 145 26.97 15.88 -14.10
N ALA A 146 26.44 16.04 -12.90
CA ALA A 146 26.57 17.27 -12.12
C ALA A 146 26.55 16.98 -10.60
N ILE A 147 27.24 17.83 -9.85
CA ILE A 147 27.24 17.81 -8.39
C ILE A 147 26.83 19.19 -7.90
N GLU A 148 25.70 19.26 -7.22
CA GLU A 148 25.15 20.45 -6.59
C GLU A 148 25.19 20.29 -5.05
N GLU A 149 24.95 21.34 -4.29
CA GLU A 149 25.00 21.27 -2.82
C GLU A 149 23.98 20.28 -2.23
N GLY A 150 22.82 20.14 -2.84
CA GLY A 150 21.73 19.30 -2.35
C GLY A 150 21.51 18.00 -3.12
N LYS A 151 22.22 17.78 -4.24
CA LYS A 151 22.02 16.56 -5.05
C LYS A 151 23.20 16.28 -5.99
N ILE A 152 23.35 15.01 -6.32
CA ILE A 152 24.22 14.51 -7.37
C ILE A 152 23.35 13.98 -8.49
N SER A 153 23.44 14.58 -9.68
CA SER A 153 22.72 14.14 -10.88
C SER A 153 23.57 13.14 -11.67
N LEU A 154 22.94 12.09 -12.16
CA LEU A 154 23.60 11.06 -12.95
C LEU A 154 22.69 10.52 -14.06
N ILE A 155 23.29 9.83 -15.01
CA ILE A 155 22.59 9.11 -16.07
C ILE A 155 22.98 7.65 -15.96
N GLU A 156 22.00 6.77 -15.78
CA GLU A 156 22.17 5.32 -15.80
C GLU A 156 21.87 4.75 -17.16
N ILE A 157 22.53 3.64 -17.50
CA ILE A 157 22.24 2.85 -18.70
C ILE A 157 21.52 1.59 -18.25
N VAL A 158 20.22 1.52 -18.52
CA VAL A 158 19.39 0.40 -18.09
C VAL A 158 18.86 -0.39 -19.29
N PRO A 159 18.66 -1.72 -19.15
CA PRO A 159 18.03 -2.52 -20.20
C PRO A 159 16.62 -2.02 -20.52
N ASP A 160 16.26 -1.96 -21.79
CA ASP A 160 14.91 -1.57 -22.26
C ASP A 160 13.90 -2.73 -22.24
N GLY A 161 14.33 -3.93 -21.87
CA GLY A 161 13.52 -5.15 -21.86
C GLY A 161 13.38 -5.81 -23.25
N MET A 162 13.84 -5.18 -24.31
CA MET A 162 13.79 -5.68 -25.69
C MET A 162 15.15 -6.07 -26.25
N GLY A 163 16.16 -6.16 -25.37
CA GLY A 163 17.54 -6.50 -25.73
C GLY A 163 18.42 -5.30 -26.07
N GLY A 164 17.90 -4.07 -25.92
CA GLY A 164 18.63 -2.81 -26.01
C GLY A 164 18.85 -2.17 -24.65
N PHE A 165 19.37 -0.93 -24.67
CA PHE A 165 19.60 -0.12 -23.49
C PHE A 165 19.07 1.30 -23.72
N ILE A 166 18.60 1.92 -22.63
CA ILE A 166 18.15 3.31 -22.61
C ILE A 166 18.87 4.10 -21.52
N GLU A 167 19.05 5.38 -21.75
CA GLU A 167 19.50 6.31 -20.72
C GLU A 167 18.33 6.67 -19.78
N ARG A 168 18.58 6.56 -18.48
CA ARG A 168 17.64 6.96 -17.44
C ARG A 168 18.29 8.01 -16.54
N PRO A 169 17.73 9.23 -16.45
CA PRO A 169 18.21 10.21 -15.49
C PRO A 169 17.87 9.74 -14.07
N ALA A 170 18.83 9.87 -13.17
CA ALA A 170 18.69 9.58 -11.76
C ALA A 170 19.40 10.65 -10.92
N ALA A 171 19.11 10.71 -9.62
CA ALA A 171 19.76 11.63 -8.72
C ALA A 171 19.86 11.04 -7.31
N LEU A 172 20.95 11.35 -6.61
CA LEU A 172 21.09 11.15 -5.18
C LEU A 172 20.90 12.50 -4.49
N ALA A 173 19.83 12.62 -3.72
CA ALA A 173 19.60 13.79 -2.86
C ALA A 173 20.45 13.74 -1.61
N LEU A 174 20.77 14.91 -1.05
CA LEU A 174 21.41 15.01 0.25
C LEU A 174 20.53 14.32 1.31
N SER A 175 21.13 13.43 2.06
CA SER A 175 20.46 12.74 3.16
C SER A 175 20.62 13.56 4.44
N ASP A 176 19.51 13.89 5.08
CA ASP A 176 19.46 14.51 6.41
C ASP A 176 19.91 13.53 7.50
#